data_92fdaa8398afbb65ce0d1702b75730d9
#
_entry.id   92fdaa8398afbb65ce0d1702b75730d9
#
_cell.length_a   1.000
_cell.length_b   1.000
_cell.length_c   1.000
_cell.angle_alpha   90.00
_cell.angle_beta   90.00
_cell.angle_gamma   90.00
#
_symmetry.space_group_name_H-M   'P 1'
#
loop_
_entity.id
_entity.type
_entity.pdbx_description
1 polymer ?
#
loop_
_entity_poly.entity_id
_entity_poly.type
_entity_poly.pdbx_seq_one_letter_code
_entity_poly.pdbx_strand_id
1 'polypeptide(L)'
;AVSMLAGCSSDSANKASEAAATTAAETTAAEESKADETTAAEAKDAGDLKTVSIQIDGSAVPYYAPLYLAQENGYFAEEGLNVEFYYAAAADIVKNVAAGNVEFGFPNADAVVAAKAQGIPVKVAHTTYQEGLGAIIFGSDSGISTPADLKGKKVAVTSLGSANYFQLQAAMESAGLTIDDVQVEIVGTGAILTALTEGQVDAIVFSKLRTIELNNSGFAASEITCDQFLPSFGNVLV
;
A
#
# COMPACT_ATOMS: atom_id res chain seq x y z
N ALA A 1 0.32 15.99 -56.78
CA ALA A 1 -1.09 16.31 -56.82
C ALA A 1 -1.64 16.15 -55.41
N VAL A 2 -1.66 17.14 -54.54
CA VAL A 2 -2.51 18.36 -54.43
C VAL A 2 -4.00 18.04 -54.36
N SER A 3 -4.57 18.32 -53.21
CA SER A 3 -5.79 19.04 -52.84
C SER A 3 -6.33 18.44 -51.54
N MET A 4 -6.32 19.11 -50.44
CA MET A 4 -7.07 20.29 -49.93
C MET A 4 -8.57 20.16 -49.93
N LEU A 5 -9.15 20.38 -48.77
CA LEU A 5 -10.25 21.24 -48.27
C LEU A 5 -11.08 20.47 -47.26
N ALA A 6 -11.11 20.92 -45.99
CA ALA A 6 -11.95 21.96 -45.36
C ALA A 6 -13.41 21.50 -45.27
N GLY A 7 -14.12 21.53 -44.21
CA GLY A 7 -14.24 22.38 -43.06
C GLY A 7 -15.64 22.29 -42.46
N CYS A 8 -15.86 23.01 -41.39
CA CYS A 8 -17.09 23.46 -40.71
C CYS A 8 -17.81 22.43 -39.81
N SER A 9 -17.81 22.57 -38.49
CA SER A 9 -18.40 23.62 -37.62
C SER A 9 -19.94 23.71 -37.62
N SER A 10 -20.53 23.44 -36.45
CA SER A 10 -21.69 24.06 -35.84
C SER A 10 -22.06 23.28 -34.58
N ASP A 11 -21.87 23.79 -33.41
CA ASP A 11 -22.65 24.68 -32.56
C ASP A 11 -24.16 24.41 -32.49
N SER A 12 -24.66 24.15 -31.28
CA SER A 12 -25.89 24.63 -30.62
C SER A 12 -26.21 23.68 -29.43
N ALA A 13 -25.96 24.12 -28.22
CA ALA A 13 -26.77 24.97 -27.36
C ALA A 13 -28.07 24.36 -26.83
N ASN A 14 -28.03 24.03 -25.54
CA ASN A 14 -28.94 24.43 -24.48
C ASN A 14 -30.44 24.10 -24.58
N LYS A 15 -30.96 23.34 -23.58
CA LYS A 15 -32.13 23.84 -22.82
C LYS A 15 -32.36 22.98 -21.55
N ALA A 16 -32.39 23.68 -20.45
CA ALA A 16 -32.92 23.26 -19.15
C ALA A 16 -34.44 23.07 -19.21
N SER A 17 -34.96 22.18 -18.38
CA SER A 17 -36.33 22.26 -17.88
C SER A 17 -36.40 21.77 -16.45
N GLU A 18 -36.79 22.72 -15.63
CA GLU A 18 -37.25 22.61 -14.24
C GLU A 18 -38.63 21.96 -14.16
N ALA A 19 -38.91 21.47 -12.97
CA ALA A 19 -40.13 21.53 -12.16
C ALA A 19 -40.49 20.14 -11.60
N ALA A 20 -40.53 20.02 -10.38
CA ALA A 20 -41.26 20.45 -9.20
C ALA A 20 -41.93 19.27 -8.51
N ALA A 21 -41.52 19.04 -7.29
CA ALA A 21 -42.25 19.05 -6.01
C ALA A 21 -43.53 18.17 -5.87
N THR A 22 -43.60 17.30 -4.85
CA THR A 22 -44.41 17.53 -3.64
C THR A 22 -44.50 16.22 -2.77
N THR A 23 -44.13 16.38 -1.50
CA THR A 23 -44.70 15.90 -0.24
C THR A 23 -45.21 14.47 -0.07
N ALA A 24 -44.74 13.78 0.95
CA ALA A 24 -45.37 13.70 2.27
C ALA A 24 -44.60 12.78 3.24
N ALA A 25 -44.55 13.22 4.45
CA ALA A 25 -43.99 12.58 5.63
C ALA A 25 -44.80 11.38 6.09
N GLU A 26 -44.11 10.42 6.72
CA GLU A 26 -44.67 9.80 7.92
C GLU A 26 -43.55 9.23 8.82
N THR A 27 -43.72 9.54 10.08
CA THR A 27 -42.91 9.36 11.26
C THR A 27 -43.03 7.93 11.79
N THR A 28 -41.91 7.27 12.17
CA THR A 28 -41.94 6.33 13.30
C THR A 28 -40.63 6.31 14.07
N ALA A 29 -40.76 6.75 15.26
CA ALA A 29 -40.13 6.44 16.55
C ALA A 29 -38.65 5.99 16.59
N ALA A 30 -37.90 6.78 17.33
CA ALA A 30 -36.59 6.58 17.87
C ALA A 30 -36.51 5.44 18.90
N GLU A 31 -35.48 4.62 18.82
CA GLU A 31 -34.88 3.98 20.00
C GLU A 31 -33.55 4.67 20.30
N GLU A 32 -33.51 5.37 21.42
CA GLU A 32 -32.35 5.94 22.03
C GLU A 32 -31.40 4.82 22.48
N SER A 33 -30.31 4.63 21.77
CA SER A 33 -29.13 3.97 22.31
C SER A 33 -28.27 5.06 22.95
N LYS A 34 -28.14 5.01 24.28
CA LYS A 34 -27.20 5.82 25.05
C LYS A 34 -25.78 5.58 24.53
N ALA A 35 -25.23 6.56 23.84
CA ALA A 35 -23.80 6.66 23.63
C ALA A 35 -23.14 7.08 24.95
N ASP A 36 -22.17 6.30 25.38
CA ASP A 36 -21.24 6.62 26.45
C ASP A 36 -20.55 7.95 26.13
N GLU A 37 -20.58 8.88 27.08
CA GLU A 37 -19.80 10.11 27.04
C GLU A 37 -18.33 9.77 27.12
N THR A 38 -17.70 9.61 25.96
CA THR A 38 -16.25 9.70 25.86
C THR A 38 -15.90 11.19 25.99
N THR A 39 -15.26 11.56 27.11
CA THR A 39 -14.70 12.88 27.33
C THR A 39 -13.88 13.30 26.13
N ALA A 40 -14.38 14.30 25.40
CA ALA A 40 -13.61 14.96 24.37
C ALA A 40 -12.38 15.59 25.03
N ALA A 41 -11.20 15.08 24.75
CA ALA A 41 -9.95 15.76 25.06
C ALA A 41 -9.98 17.10 24.32
N GLU A 42 -9.72 18.20 25.03
CA GLU A 42 -9.62 19.55 24.45
C GLU A 42 -8.56 19.51 23.35
N ALA A 43 -9.00 19.64 22.08
CA ALA A 43 -8.10 19.75 20.94
C ALA A 43 -7.21 21.00 21.17
N LYS A 44 -5.90 20.80 21.24
CA LYS A 44 -4.93 21.89 21.27
C LYS A 44 -5.13 22.76 20.03
N ASP A 45 -5.06 24.08 20.20
CA ASP A 45 -5.19 25.03 19.10
C ASP A 45 -4.09 24.75 18.06
N ALA A 46 -4.44 24.73 16.76
CA ALA A 46 -3.54 24.38 15.66
C ALA A 46 -2.26 25.27 15.58
N GLY A 47 -2.25 26.40 16.29
CA GLY A 47 -1.09 27.29 16.39
C GLY A 47 0.06 26.81 17.30
N ASP A 48 -0.20 25.83 18.19
CA ASP A 48 0.78 25.34 19.17
C ASP A 48 1.38 23.96 18.79
N LEU A 49 1.00 23.38 17.63
CA LEU A 49 1.48 22.07 17.23
C LEU A 49 2.87 22.14 16.59
N LYS A 50 3.76 21.24 17.02
CA LYS A 50 5.06 21.08 16.36
C LYS A 50 4.89 20.30 15.06
N THR A 51 5.24 20.91 13.92
CA THR A 51 5.24 20.20 12.64
C THR A 51 6.41 19.21 12.57
N VAL A 52 6.09 17.98 12.16
CA VAL A 52 7.03 16.86 11.99
C VAL A 52 6.78 16.22 10.63
N SER A 53 7.83 16.08 9.83
CA SER A 53 7.75 15.40 8.53
C SER A 53 8.08 13.92 8.67
N ILE A 54 7.26 13.06 8.07
CA ILE A 54 7.51 11.62 7.96
C ILE A 54 7.52 11.22 6.49
N GLN A 55 8.62 10.65 6.04
CA GLN A 55 8.73 10.14 4.68
C GLN A 55 8.39 8.65 4.63
N ILE A 56 7.39 8.28 3.82
CA ILE A 56 6.80 6.93 3.71
C ILE A 56 7.25 6.26 2.41
N ASP A 57 7.54 4.97 2.46
CA ASP A 57 7.99 4.18 1.32
C ASP A 57 6.88 4.00 0.26
N GLY A 58 7.20 4.33 -0.97
CA GLY A 58 6.38 4.12 -2.16
C GLY A 58 5.24 5.11 -2.33
N SER A 59 4.03 4.77 -1.94
CA SER A 59 2.81 5.56 -2.14
C SER A 59 1.77 5.30 -1.05
N ALA A 60 0.69 6.10 -1.04
CA ALA A 60 -0.43 5.88 -0.15
C ALA A 60 -1.13 4.55 -0.47
N VAL A 61 -0.97 3.57 0.41
CA VAL A 61 -1.60 2.25 0.31
C VAL A 61 -2.16 1.81 1.67
N PRO A 62 -3.11 0.87 1.72
CA PRO A 62 -3.70 0.38 2.98
C PRO A 62 -2.70 -0.14 4.02
N TYR A 63 -1.50 -0.50 3.58
CA TYR A 63 -0.40 -0.89 4.46
C TYR A 63 -0.08 0.18 5.53
N TYR A 64 -0.27 1.46 5.20
CA TYR A 64 0.00 2.58 6.12
C TYR A 64 -1.26 3.10 6.83
N ALA A 65 -2.37 2.37 6.76
CA ALA A 65 -3.62 2.76 7.41
C ALA A 65 -3.47 3.16 8.88
N PRO A 66 -2.64 2.51 9.73
CA PRO A 66 -2.44 2.95 11.11
C PRO A 66 -1.95 4.40 11.24
N LEU A 67 -1.07 4.87 10.34
CA LEU A 67 -0.57 6.25 10.34
C LEU A 67 -1.66 7.24 9.95
N TYR A 68 -2.42 6.91 8.90
CA TYR A 68 -3.51 7.78 8.43
C TYR A 68 -4.66 7.84 9.44
N LEU A 69 -5.01 6.72 10.06
CA LEU A 69 -6.02 6.69 11.12
C LEU A 69 -5.57 7.46 12.36
N ALA A 70 -4.28 7.41 12.70
CA ALA A 70 -3.76 8.22 13.80
C ALA A 70 -3.88 9.72 13.52
N GLN A 71 -3.67 10.14 12.28
CA GLN A 71 -3.87 11.53 11.84
C GLN A 71 -5.36 11.91 11.84
N GLU A 72 -6.21 11.11 11.22
CA GLU A 72 -7.65 11.31 11.12
C GLU A 72 -8.33 11.39 12.48
N ASN A 73 -7.93 10.53 13.42
CA ASN A 73 -8.46 10.48 14.77
C ASN A 73 -7.86 11.55 15.69
N GLY A 74 -6.91 12.37 15.21
CA GLY A 74 -6.30 13.44 15.98
C GLY A 74 -5.24 13.01 17.00
N TYR A 75 -4.81 11.75 17.02
CA TYR A 75 -3.85 11.23 18.01
C TYR A 75 -2.50 11.96 17.95
N PHE A 76 -2.06 12.40 16.80
CA PHE A 76 -0.85 13.22 16.70
C PHE A 76 -1.06 14.62 17.30
N ALA A 77 -2.23 15.22 17.09
CA ALA A 77 -2.57 16.53 17.63
C ALA A 77 -2.69 16.48 19.17
N GLU A 78 -3.23 15.40 19.73
CA GLU A 78 -3.26 15.17 21.19
C GLU A 78 -1.87 15.21 21.81
N GLU A 79 -0.88 14.67 21.08
CA GLU A 79 0.54 14.70 21.48
C GLU A 79 1.26 16.02 21.12
N GLY A 80 0.54 17.01 20.58
CA GLY A 80 1.09 18.32 20.20
C GLY A 80 1.85 18.29 18.89
N LEU A 81 1.55 17.36 17.98
CA LEU A 81 2.22 17.18 16.71
C LEU A 81 1.27 17.46 15.53
N ASN A 82 1.77 18.20 14.52
CA ASN A 82 1.21 18.26 13.18
C ASN A 82 2.09 17.40 12.28
N VAL A 83 1.63 16.21 11.86
CA VAL A 83 2.42 15.28 11.06
C VAL A 83 2.12 15.47 9.58
N GLU A 84 3.17 15.67 8.78
CA GLU A 84 3.09 15.77 7.33
C GLU A 84 3.72 14.54 6.68
N PHE A 85 2.98 13.88 5.78
CA PHE A 85 3.43 12.69 5.08
C PHE A 85 3.95 13.01 3.68
N TYR A 86 5.14 12.51 3.37
CA TYR A 86 5.76 12.56 2.06
C TYR A 86 6.09 11.14 1.58
N TYR A 87 6.32 10.96 0.29
CA TYR A 87 6.58 9.63 -0.28
C TYR A 87 7.90 9.61 -1.03
N ALA A 88 8.69 8.54 -0.84
CA ALA A 88 9.94 8.30 -1.55
C ALA A 88 10.26 6.80 -1.58
N ALA A 89 11.29 6.41 -2.32
CA ALA A 89 11.81 5.06 -2.26
C ALA A 89 12.55 4.81 -0.94
N ALA A 90 12.44 3.60 -0.37
CA ALA A 90 12.98 3.26 0.95
C ALA A 90 14.46 3.64 1.15
N ALA A 91 15.30 3.43 0.13
CA ALA A 91 16.73 3.79 0.18
C ALA A 91 16.94 5.30 0.28
N ASP A 92 16.09 6.11 -0.33
CA ASP A 92 16.19 7.57 -0.29
C ASP A 92 15.64 8.12 1.02
N ILE A 93 14.62 7.48 1.59
CA ILE A 93 14.11 7.80 2.93
C ILE A 93 15.23 7.73 3.95
N VAL A 94 15.97 6.61 3.98
CA VAL A 94 17.07 6.42 4.95
C VAL A 94 18.14 7.49 4.79
N LYS A 95 18.49 7.87 3.55
CA LYS A 95 19.44 8.95 3.27
C LYS A 95 18.93 10.31 3.71
N ASN A 96 17.65 10.60 3.46
CA ASN A 96 17.03 11.87 3.82
C ASN A 96 16.96 12.07 5.34
N VAL A 97 16.61 11.02 6.10
CA VAL A 97 16.66 11.06 7.56
C VAL A 97 18.09 11.25 8.05
N ALA A 98 19.04 10.49 7.53
CA ALA A 98 20.45 10.62 7.92
C ALA A 98 21.04 11.99 7.61
N ALA A 99 20.58 12.66 6.56
CA ALA A 99 20.98 14.02 6.17
C ALA A 99 20.22 15.11 6.93
N GLY A 100 19.18 14.78 7.70
CA GLY A 100 18.32 15.75 8.39
C GLY A 100 17.36 16.51 7.47
N ASN A 101 17.06 15.97 6.28
CA ASN A 101 16.11 16.57 5.33
C ASN A 101 14.65 16.33 5.77
N VAL A 102 14.42 15.27 6.54
CA VAL A 102 13.13 14.93 7.18
C VAL A 102 13.43 14.41 8.58
N GLU A 103 12.49 14.61 9.51
CA GLU A 103 12.68 14.22 10.90
C GLU A 103 12.61 12.71 11.08
N PHE A 104 11.68 12.06 10.37
CA PHE A 104 11.49 10.62 10.45
C PHE A 104 11.27 10.01 9.06
N GLY A 105 11.55 8.72 8.96
CA GLY A 105 11.28 7.92 7.80
C GLY A 105 10.61 6.61 8.15
N PHE A 106 9.84 6.08 7.19
CA PHE A 106 9.14 4.81 7.33
C PHE A 106 9.51 3.83 6.20
N PRO A 107 10.83 3.52 6.06
CA PRO A 107 11.33 2.58 5.08
C PRO A 107 11.03 1.13 5.48
N ASN A 108 11.21 0.18 4.54
CA ASN A 108 11.32 -1.22 4.90
C ASN A 108 12.62 -1.50 5.67
N ALA A 109 12.63 -2.55 6.48
CA ALA A 109 13.76 -2.92 7.33
C ALA A 109 15.02 -3.24 6.52
N ASP A 110 14.87 -3.84 5.33
CA ASP A 110 15.99 -4.23 4.47
C ASP A 110 16.81 -3.02 4.00
N ALA A 111 16.12 -1.91 3.66
CA ALA A 111 16.78 -0.66 3.30
C ALA A 111 17.61 -0.09 4.47
N VAL A 112 17.13 -0.24 5.70
CA VAL A 112 17.88 0.18 6.90
C VAL A 112 19.11 -0.68 7.10
N VAL A 113 18.99 -2.00 6.95
CA VAL A 113 20.13 -2.93 7.04
C VAL A 113 21.19 -2.60 5.97
N ALA A 114 20.76 -2.42 4.71
CA ALA A 114 21.64 -2.04 3.62
C ALA A 114 22.35 -0.71 3.86
N ALA A 115 21.63 0.30 4.38
CA ALA A 115 22.19 1.59 4.73
C ALA A 115 23.21 1.50 5.88
N LYS A 116 22.92 0.70 6.90
CA LYS A 116 23.86 0.44 8.00
C LYS A 116 25.15 -0.24 7.50
N ALA A 117 25.04 -1.19 6.58
CA ALA A 117 26.20 -1.82 5.95
C ALA A 117 27.08 -0.83 5.16
N GLN A 118 26.48 0.24 4.64
CA GLN A 118 27.17 1.36 3.97
C GLN A 118 27.66 2.45 4.95
N GLY A 119 27.48 2.28 6.25
CA GLY A 119 27.90 3.24 7.27
C GLY A 119 26.97 4.44 7.47
N ILE A 120 25.76 4.42 6.91
CA ILE A 120 24.78 5.50 7.07
C ILE A 120 24.27 5.51 8.52
N PRO A 121 24.34 6.66 9.24
CA PRO A 121 24.05 6.74 10.66
C PRO A 121 22.55 6.90 10.93
N VAL A 122 21.78 5.82 10.89
CA VAL A 122 20.36 5.81 11.26
C VAL A 122 20.09 4.83 12.41
N LYS A 123 19.02 5.08 13.15
CA LYS A 123 18.54 4.21 14.22
C LYS A 123 17.08 3.87 13.97
N VAL A 124 16.68 2.63 14.24
CA VAL A 124 15.29 2.24 14.29
C VAL A 124 14.70 2.71 15.61
N ALA A 125 13.71 3.57 15.56
CA ALA A 125 12.98 4.09 16.70
C ALA A 125 11.80 3.19 17.09
N HIS A 126 11.12 2.61 16.09
CA HIS A 126 9.95 1.75 16.31
C HIS A 126 9.79 0.73 15.17
N THR A 127 9.28 -0.46 15.49
CA THR A 127 8.89 -1.49 14.53
C THR A 127 7.37 -1.57 14.48
N THR A 128 6.78 -1.16 13.38
CA THR A 128 5.31 -1.09 13.25
C THR A 128 4.69 -2.47 13.06
N TYR A 129 5.31 -3.29 12.22
CA TYR A 129 4.89 -4.67 11.99
C TYR A 129 5.99 -5.61 12.45
N GLN A 130 5.67 -6.45 13.43
CA GLN A 130 6.62 -7.41 14.03
C GLN A 130 6.73 -8.70 13.23
N GLU A 131 5.76 -8.93 12.33
CA GLU A 131 5.74 -10.06 11.40
C GLU A 131 5.75 -9.54 9.96
N GLY A 132 6.31 -10.34 9.05
CA GLY A 132 6.30 -10.05 7.63
C GLY A 132 4.88 -10.07 7.06
N LEU A 133 4.59 -9.11 6.18
CA LEU A 133 3.32 -9.04 5.46
C LEU A 133 3.43 -9.52 4.01
N GLY A 134 4.59 -10.02 3.59
CA GLY A 134 4.79 -10.56 2.25
C GLY A 134 4.04 -11.87 2.04
N ALA A 135 3.43 -12.01 0.87
CA ALA A 135 2.77 -13.24 0.45
C ALA A 135 2.92 -13.45 -1.05
N ILE A 136 2.95 -14.70 -1.46
CA ILE A 136 2.76 -15.14 -2.84
C ILE A 136 1.25 -15.29 -3.02
N ILE A 137 0.64 -14.44 -3.86
CA ILE A 137 -0.81 -14.37 -4.06
C ILE A 137 -1.15 -14.86 -5.46
N PHE A 138 -2.17 -15.70 -5.57
CA PHE A 138 -2.58 -16.34 -6.82
C PHE A 138 -4.09 -16.58 -6.82
N GLY A 139 -4.67 -16.88 -7.99
CA GLY A 139 -6.08 -17.30 -8.08
C GLY A 139 -6.30 -18.61 -7.36
N SER A 140 -7.40 -18.74 -6.60
CA SER A 140 -7.68 -19.95 -5.79
C SER A 140 -7.86 -21.21 -6.65
N ASP A 141 -8.13 -21.06 -7.93
CA ASP A 141 -8.28 -22.14 -8.93
C ASP A 141 -7.00 -22.41 -9.73
N SER A 142 -5.90 -21.70 -9.45
CA SER A 142 -4.63 -21.80 -10.20
C SER A 142 -3.89 -23.13 -10.05
N GLY A 143 -4.27 -23.94 -9.04
CA GLY A 143 -3.56 -25.18 -8.68
C GLY A 143 -2.27 -24.94 -7.91
N ILE A 144 -1.95 -23.70 -7.52
CA ILE A 144 -0.82 -23.36 -6.68
C ILE A 144 -1.21 -23.60 -5.21
N SER A 145 -0.40 -24.31 -4.45
CA SER A 145 -0.60 -24.57 -3.02
C SER A 145 0.72 -24.54 -2.23
N THR A 146 1.84 -24.71 -2.92
CA THR A 146 3.20 -24.71 -2.35
C THR A 146 4.14 -23.91 -3.26
N PRO A 147 5.31 -23.48 -2.78
CA PRO A 147 6.30 -22.84 -3.65
C PRO A 147 6.78 -23.74 -4.81
N ALA A 148 6.74 -25.06 -4.65
CA ALA A 148 7.12 -25.98 -5.72
C ALA A 148 6.22 -25.88 -6.96
N ASP A 149 4.95 -25.49 -6.77
CA ASP A 149 3.96 -25.34 -7.86
C ASP A 149 4.23 -24.11 -8.72
N LEU A 150 5.14 -23.22 -8.29
CA LEU A 150 5.55 -22.04 -9.07
C LEU A 150 6.53 -22.39 -10.19
N LYS A 151 7.06 -23.59 -10.24
CA LYS A 151 8.00 -24.00 -11.30
C LYS A 151 7.41 -23.77 -12.68
N GLY A 152 8.12 -22.97 -13.50
CA GLY A 152 7.71 -22.61 -14.86
C GLY A 152 6.60 -21.55 -14.94
N LYS A 153 6.06 -21.09 -13.80
CA LYS A 153 5.02 -20.05 -13.73
C LYS A 153 5.60 -18.67 -13.90
N LYS A 154 4.74 -17.73 -14.34
CA LYS A 154 5.04 -16.30 -14.36
C LYS A 154 4.69 -15.68 -13.02
N VAL A 155 5.69 -15.13 -12.33
CA VAL A 155 5.51 -14.52 -11.02
C VAL A 155 5.95 -13.06 -11.04
N ALA A 156 5.02 -12.15 -10.74
CA ALA A 156 5.35 -10.73 -10.73
C ALA A 156 5.88 -10.27 -9.37
N VAL A 157 6.89 -9.40 -9.42
CA VAL A 157 7.45 -8.65 -8.30
C VAL A 157 7.60 -7.19 -8.70
N THR A 158 7.73 -6.29 -7.72
CA THR A 158 7.80 -4.84 -8.00
C THR A 158 9.16 -4.40 -8.53
N SER A 159 10.24 -5.05 -8.12
CA SER A 159 11.61 -4.85 -8.64
C SER A 159 12.52 -5.98 -8.16
N LEU A 160 13.66 -6.18 -8.82
CA LEU A 160 14.67 -7.18 -8.43
C LEU A 160 15.41 -6.84 -7.11
N GLY A 161 15.29 -5.61 -6.63
CA GLY A 161 15.83 -5.17 -5.33
C GLY A 161 14.78 -5.06 -4.23
N SER A 162 13.54 -5.49 -4.49
CA SER A 162 12.45 -5.41 -3.51
C SER A 162 12.50 -6.57 -2.51
N ALA A 163 11.97 -6.35 -1.31
CA ALA A 163 11.75 -7.41 -0.33
C ALA A 163 10.94 -8.58 -0.94
N ASN A 164 9.98 -8.27 -1.80
CA ASN A 164 9.14 -9.26 -2.49
C ASN A 164 9.97 -10.22 -3.36
N TYR A 165 11.00 -9.71 -4.04
CA TYR A 165 11.88 -10.56 -4.84
C TYR A 165 12.71 -11.50 -3.97
N PHE A 166 13.28 -11.01 -2.87
CA PHE A 166 14.02 -11.85 -1.92
C PHE A 166 13.13 -12.89 -1.23
N GLN A 167 11.89 -12.55 -0.94
CA GLN A 167 10.88 -13.46 -0.41
C GLN A 167 10.55 -14.57 -1.41
N LEU A 168 10.43 -14.24 -2.70
CA LEU A 168 10.26 -15.24 -3.74
C LEU A 168 11.46 -16.18 -3.82
N GLN A 169 12.69 -15.65 -3.80
CA GLN A 169 13.90 -16.46 -3.80
C GLN A 169 13.92 -17.45 -2.63
N ALA A 170 13.65 -16.95 -1.40
CA ALA A 170 13.62 -17.81 -0.22
C ALA A 170 12.53 -18.88 -0.29
N ALA A 171 11.35 -18.56 -0.84
CA ALA A 171 10.28 -19.52 -1.05
C ALA A 171 10.69 -20.61 -2.06
N MET A 172 11.33 -20.25 -3.17
CA MET A 172 11.82 -21.20 -4.15
C MET A 172 12.92 -22.10 -3.57
N GLU A 173 13.88 -21.54 -2.85
CA GLU A 173 14.95 -22.28 -2.17
C GLU A 173 14.39 -23.28 -1.15
N SER A 174 13.33 -22.91 -0.43
CA SER A 174 12.66 -23.82 0.53
C SER A 174 12.06 -25.06 -0.15
N ALA A 175 11.73 -24.96 -1.43
CA ALA A 175 11.23 -26.06 -2.25
C ALA A 175 12.34 -26.81 -3.01
N GLY A 176 13.61 -26.46 -2.77
CA GLY A 176 14.75 -27.05 -3.49
C GLY A 176 14.88 -26.57 -4.93
N LEU A 177 14.27 -25.42 -5.26
CA LEU A 177 14.29 -24.76 -6.55
C LEU A 177 15.13 -23.49 -6.50
N THR A 178 15.37 -22.88 -7.64
CA THR A 178 16.05 -21.60 -7.76
C THR A 178 15.12 -20.55 -8.39
N ILE A 179 15.52 -19.31 -8.35
CA ILE A 179 14.76 -18.23 -9.00
C ILE A 179 14.67 -18.41 -10.52
N ASP A 180 15.61 -19.15 -11.12
CA ASP A 180 15.62 -19.44 -12.56
C ASP A 180 14.56 -20.48 -12.95
N ASP A 181 13.96 -21.18 -11.99
CA ASP A 181 12.86 -22.11 -12.20
C ASP A 181 11.50 -21.42 -12.39
N VAL A 182 11.41 -20.10 -12.18
CA VAL A 182 10.21 -19.27 -12.43
C VAL A 182 10.50 -18.17 -13.44
N GLN A 183 9.46 -17.69 -14.11
CA GLN A 183 9.55 -16.54 -15.00
C GLN A 183 9.21 -15.28 -14.19
N VAL A 184 10.25 -14.53 -13.74
CA VAL A 184 10.06 -13.31 -12.96
C VAL A 184 9.69 -12.15 -13.87
N GLU A 185 8.54 -11.54 -13.62
CA GLU A 185 8.07 -10.34 -14.31
C GLU A 185 8.16 -9.13 -13.38
N ILE A 186 8.70 -8.01 -13.90
CA ILE A 186 8.77 -6.76 -13.14
C ILE A 186 7.53 -5.93 -13.45
N VAL A 187 6.64 -5.81 -12.46
CA VAL A 187 5.39 -5.08 -12.59
C VAL A 187 5.30 -4.04 -11.47
N GLY A 188 5.15 -2.77 -11.85
CA GLY A 188 5.04 -1.68 -10.88
C GLY A 188 3.86 -1.84 -9.93
N THR A 189 3.97 -1.28 -8.73
CA THR A 189 3.00 -1.39 -7.63
C THR A 189 1.56 -1.08 -8.05
N GLY A 190 1.36 -0.10 -8.94
CA GLY A 190 0.01 0.30 -9.40
C GLY A 190 -0.65 -0.68 -10.37
N ALA A 191 0.11 -1.57 -11.01
CA ALA A 191 -0.40 -2.49 -12.05
C ALA A 191 -0.36 -3.96 -11.61
N ILE A 192 0.29 -4.28 -10.49
CA ILE A 192 0.60 -5.67 -10.12
C ILE A 192 -0.66 -6.50 -9.83
N LEU A 193 -1.69 -5.90 -9.23
CA LEU A 193 -2.97 -6.59 -9.00
C LEU A 193 -3.72 -6.84 -10.31
N THR A 194 -3.73 -5.85 -11.20
CA THR A 194 -4.35 -5.96 -12.53
C THR A 194 -3.66 -7.06 -13.34
N ALA A 195 -2.34 -7.16 -13.29
CA ALA A 195 -1.60 -8.21 -13.97
C ALA A 195 -2.04 -9.62 -13.54
N LEU A 196 -2.35 -9.81 -12.24
CA LEU A 196 -2.87 -11.06 -11.72
C LEU A 196 -4.33 -11.30 -12.17
N THR A 197 -5.20 -10.30 -11.97
CA THR A 197 -6.63 -10.47 -12.25
C THR A 197 -6.95 -10.63 -13.75
N GLU A 198 -6.10 -10.09 -14.63
CA GLU A 198 -6.19 -10.27 -16.08
C GLU A 198 -5.45 -11.52 -16.60
N GLY A 199 -4.82 -12.30 -15.71
CA GLY A 199 -4.10 -13.52 -16.09
C GLY A 199 -2.82 -13.27 -16.89
N GLN A 200 -2.23 -12.08 -16.79
CA GLN A 200 -0.93 -11.76 -17.41
C GLN A 200 0.21 -12.49 -16.70
N VAL A 201 0.02 -12.76 -15.41
CA VAL A 201 0.91 -13.55 -14.54
C VAL A 201 0.11 -14.58 -13.76
N ASP A 202 0.76 -15.68 -13.36
CA ASP A 202 0.14 -16.77 -12.59
C ASP A 202 0.06 -16.45 -11.09
N ALA A 203 1.03 -15.67 -10.60
CA ALA A 203 1.11 -15.23 -9.21
C ALA A 203 1.81 -13.88 -9.08
N ILE A 204 1.61 -13.23 -7.95
CA ILE A 204 2.33 -12.00 -7.57
C ILE A 204 2.95 -12.20 -6.19
N VAL A 205 4.09 -11.54 -5.92
CA VAL A 205 4.59 -11.44 -4.55
C VAL A 205 4.38 -10.02 -4.08
N PHE A 206 3.49 -9.88 -3.09
CA PHE A 206 3.10 -8.58 -2.58
C PHE A 206 2.61 -8.68 -1.13
N SER A 207 2.02 -7.60 -0.58
CA SER A 207 1.46 -7.63 0.76
C SER A 207 0.22 -8.53 0.84
N LYS A 208 0.13 -9.41 1.84
CA LYS A 208 -1.04 -10.28 2.13
C LYS A 208 -2.35 -9.49 2.31
N LEU A 209 -2.28 -8.20 2.63
CA LEU A 209 -3.48 -7.35 2.67
C LEU A 209 -4.19 -7.25 1.31
N ARG A 210 -3.45 -7.48 0.21
CA ARG A 210 -4.02 -7.48 -1.15
C ARG A 210 -4.87 -8.70 -1.45
N THR A 211 -4.64 -9.82 -0.77
CA THR A 211 -5.52 -10.98 -0.85
C THR A 211 -6.93 -10.65 -0.37
N ILE A 212 -7.04 -9.86 0.71
CA ILE A 212 -8.32 -9.37 1.21
C ILE A 212 -8.99 -8.43 0.19
N GLU A 213 -8.21 -7.50 -0.38
CA GLU A 213 -8.71 -6.57 -1.40
C GLU A 213 -9.23 -7.31 -2.64
N LEU A 214 -8.48 -8.28 -3.14
CA LEU A 214 -8.86 -9.12 -4.29
C LEU A 214 -10.14 -9.89 -4.00
N ASN A 215 -10.24 -10.54 -2.86
CA ASN A 215 -11.44 -11.28 -2.47
C ASN A 215 -12.66 -10.37 -2.33
N ASN A 216 -12.49 -9.18 -1.76
CA ASN A 216 -13.58 -8.19 -1.66
C ASN A 216 -14.00 -7.63 -3.02
N SER A 217 -13.11 -7.61 -4.02
CA SER A 217 -13.41 -7.19 -5.39
C SER A 217 -14.04 -8.29 -6.24
N GLY A 218 -14.18 -9.52 -5.69
CA GLY A 218 -14.76 -10.67 -6.38
C GLY A 218 -13.76 -11.56 -7.11
N PHE A 219 -12.46 -11.29 -7.03
CA PHE A 219 -11.43 -12.19 -7.52
C PHE A 219 -11.05 -13.18 -6.41
N ALA A 220 -11.37 -14.46 -6.61
CA ALA A 220 -11.05 -15.50 -5.63
C ALA A 220 -9.53 -15.69 -5.53
N ALA A 221 -8.90 -15.10 -4.53
CA ALA A 221 -7.46 -15.16 -4.28
C ALA A 221 -7.13 -16.04 -3.09
N SER A 222 -6.03 -16.77 -3.20
CA SER A 222 -5.35 -17.50 -2.12
C SER A 222 -3.91 -17.03 -2.00
N GLU A 223 -3.26 -17.36 -0.87
CA GLU A 223 -1.90 -16.91 -0.61
C GLU A 223 -1.05 -17.96 0.09
N ILE A 224 0.25 -17.85 -0.10
CA ILE A 224 1.29 -18.50 0.70
C ILE A 224 2.07 -17.39 1.38
N THR A 225 2.05 -17.34 2.71
CA THR A 225 2.77 -16.30 3.47
C THR A 225 4.28 -16.50 3.37
N CYS A 226 5.03 -15.45 3.05
CA CYS A 226 6.48 -15.52 2.87
C CYS A 226 7.26 -15.59 4.19
N ASP A 227 6.65 -15.16 5.29
CA ASP A 227 7.31 -15.10 6.61
C ASP A 227 7.81 -16.47 7.11
N GLN A 228 7.17 -17.55 6.66
CA GLN A 228 7.61 -18.93 6.95
C GLN A 228 8.93 -19.31 6.25
N PHE A 229 9.33 -18.62 5.18
CA PHE A 229 10.55 -18.90 4.42
C PHE A 229 11.63 -17.87 4.71
N LEU A 230 11.23 -16.61 4.87
CA LEU A 230 12.10 -15.49 5.18
C LEU A 230 11.41 -14.62 6.25
N PRO A 231 11.56 -14.97 7.54
CA PRO A 231 11.06 -14.16 8.61
C PRO A 231 11.59 -12.73 8.48
N SER A 232 10.69 -11.76 8.41
CA SER A 232 11.05 -10.37 8.22
C SER A 232 10.19 -9.46 9.09
N PHE A 233 10.68 -8.26 9.33
CA PHE A 233 9.86 -7.19 9.89
C PHE A 233 9.21 -6.41 8.74
N GLY A 234 8.10 -5.77 9.03
CA GLY A 234 7.54 -4.79 8.12
C GLY A 234 8.35 -3.50 8.11
N ASN A 235 7.70 -2.40 7.76
CA ASN A 235 8.35 -1.10 7.79
C ASN A 235 8.66 -0.67 9.23
N VAL A 236 9.72 0.10 9.37
CA VAL A 236 10.24 0.59 10.65
C VAL A 236 10.31 2.11 10.63
N LEU A 237 10.11 2.73 11.79
CA LEU A 237 10.34 4.16 11.96
C LEU A 237 11.83 4.37 12.25
N VAL A 238 12.46 5.22 11.46
CA VAL A 238 13.86 5.65 11.61
C VAL A 238 13.98 7.14 11.80
#